data_526cba469f6a9a56f68360eefe46db6b
#
_entry.id   526cba469f6a9a56f68360eefe46db6b
#
_cell.length_a   1.000
_cell.length_b   1.000
_cell.length_c   1.000
_cell.angle_alpha   90.00
_cell.angle_beta   90.00
_cell.angle_gamma   90.00
#
_symmetry.space_group_name_H-M   'P 1'
#
loop_
_entity.id
_entity.type
_entity.pdbx_description
1 polymer ?
#
loop_
_entity_poly.entity_id
_entity_poly.type
_entity_poly.pdbx_seq_one_letter_code
_entity_poly.pdbx_strand_id
1 'polypeptide(L)'
;MLDILHKVGIKSSSPNDVYKALTTVDGLSNWWTDDTQGENQVGGKLEFRFGGRGGFDMKVLELEPAERVRWQVVDGPEEWIDTKISFDLRQEGDWTLVYFKHEGWKEAVDFMHHCSTKWGVFLLSLKSLVEAGKGAPYPNEIKIDSWE
;
A
#
# COMPACT_ATOMS: atom_id res chain seq x y z
N MET A 1 11.03 -3.90 17.78
CA MET A 1 10.07 -4.04 16.68
C MET A 1 10.76 -3.83 15.35
N LEU A 2 10.31 -4.49 14.32
CA LEU A 2 10.95 -4.48 13.02
C LEU A 2 10.05 -3.78 12.00
N ASP A 3 10.66 -3.11 11.03
CA ASP A 3 9.95 -2.35 10.01
C ASP A 3 10.39 -2.77 8.60
N ILE A 4 9.44 -2.81 7.67
CA ILE A 4 9.70 -2.94 6.25
C ILE A 4 9.76 -1.53 5.68
N LEU A 5 10.85 -1.20 4.98
CA LEU A 5 11.05 0.12 4.39
C LEU A 5 11.26 0.00 2.89
N HIS A 6 10.57 0.85 2.14
CA HIS A 6 10.74 0.94 0.69
C HIS A 6 10.70 2.40 0.24
N LYS A 7 11.31 2.68 -0.89
CA LYS A 7 11.24 3.98 -1.54
C LYS A 7 11.01 3.77 -3.03
N VAL A 8 10.05 4.47 -3.60
CA VAL A 8 9.87 4.52 -5.05
C VAL A 8 9.73 5.97 -5.49
N GLY A 9 10.25 6.28 -6.67
CA GLY A 9 10.08 7.57 -7.31
C GLY A 9 9.11 7.44 -8.47
N ILE A 10 8.14 8.35 -8.55
CA ILE A 10 7.12 8.37 -9.60
C ILE A 10 7.36 9.61 -10.44
N LYS A 11 7.76 9.41 -11.71
CA LYS A 11 8.18 10.47 -12.60
C LYS A 11 7.00 11.23 -13.20
N SER A 12 7.20 12.50 -13.52
CA SER A 12 6.20 13.36 -14.17
C SER A 12 4.87 13.35 -13.42
N SER A 13 4.93 13.39 -12.08
CA SER A 13 3.77 13.35 -11.21
C SER A 13 3.83 14.44 -10.15
N SER A 14 2.70 14.71 -9.52
CA SER A 14 2.63 15.57 -8.34
C SER A 14 2.27 14.71 -7.12
N PRO A 15 2.60 15.17 -5.90
CA PRO A 15 2.16 14.48 -4.69
C PRO A 15 0.64 14.27 -4.63
N ASN A 16 -0.13 15.20 -5.21
CA ASN A 16 -1.59 15.08 -5.23
C ASN A 16 -2.06 13.91 -6.11
N ASP A 17 -1.38 13.66 -7.25
CA ASP A 17 -1.71 12.54 -8.11
C ASP A 17 -1.49 11.20 -7.40
N VAL A 18 -0.37 11.10 -6.68
CA VAL A 18 -0.04 9.90 -5.90
C VAL A 18 -1.01 9.76 -4.72
N TYR A 19 -1.29 10.86 -4.03
CA TYR A 19 -2.22 10.88 -2.91
C TYR A 19 -3.60 10.35 -3.32
N LYS A 20 -4.09 10.74 -4.48
CA LYS A 20 -5.36 10.26 -5.03
C LYS A 20 -5.35 8.73 -5.22
N ALA A 21 -4.25 8.19 -5.75
CA ALA A 21 -4.12 6.75 -5.96
C ALA A 21 -4.08 5.97 -4.63
N LEU A 22 -3.62 6.61 -3.55
CA LEU A 22 -3.55 6.01 -2.21
C LEU A 22 -4.84 6.15 -1.42
N THR A 23 -5.71 7.09 -1.77
CA THR A 23 -6.82 7.49 -0.92
C THR A 23 -8.20 7.31 -1.54
N THR A 24 -8.28 6.86 -2.78
CA THR A 24 -9.58 6.53 -3.41
C THR A 24 -9.70 5.03 -3.56
N VAL A 25 -10.92 4.52 -3.41
CA VAL A 25 -11.20 3.09 -3.64
C VAL A 25 -10.82 2.73 -5.09
N ASP A 26 -11.14 3.61 -6.04
CA ASP A 26 -10.75 3.42 -7.44
C ASP A 26 -9.24 3.30 -7.60
N GLY A 27 -8.47 4.21 -6.99
CA GLY A 27 -7.01 4.16 -7.05
C GLY A 27 -6.45 2.88 -6.45
N LEU A 28 -6.86 2.55 -5.23
CA LEU A 28 -6.41 1.34 -4.52
C LEU A 28 -6.76 0.07 -5.29
N SER A 29 -7.92 0.03 -5.94
CA SER A 29 -8.35 -1.11 -6.74
C SER A 29 -7.53 -1.28 -8.02
N ASN A 30 -6.84 -0.24 -8.45
CA ASN A 30 -6.04 -0.27 -9.68
C ASN A 30 -4.55 -0.48 -9.45
N TRP A 31 -4.09 -0.51 -8.20
CA TRP A 31 -2.68 -0.84 -7.96
C TRP A 31 -2.45 -1.93 -6.91
N TRP A 32 -3.34 -2.11 -5.93
CA TRP A 32 -3.15 -3.13 -4.89
C TRP A 32 -4.02 -4.36 -5.11
N THR A 33 -5.34 -4.26 -4.89
CA THR A 33 -6.26 -5.37 -5.19
C THR A 33 -7.54 -4.82 -5.80
N ASP A 34 -8.05 -5.50 -6.82
CA ASP A 34 -9.29 -5.10 -7.47
C ASP A 34 -10.52 -5.25 -6.57
N ASP A 35 -10.39 -5.96 -5.45
CA ASP A 35 -11.44 -6.08 -4.45
C ASP A 35 -11.13 -5.21 -3.23
N THR A 36 -11.30 -3.91 -3.41
CA THR A 36 -11.12 -2.90 -2.37
C THR A 36 -12.44 -2.21 -2.10
N GLN A 37 -12.82 -2.09 -0.83
CA GLN A 37 -14.05 -1.41 -0.40
C GLN A 37 -13.78 -0.60 0.86
N GLY A 38 -14.67 0.34 1.16
CA GLY A 38 -14.63 1.06 2.42
C GLY A 38 -14.74 2.56 2.32
N GLU A 39 -14.43 3.23 3.42
CA GLU A 39 -14.57 4.67 3.56
C GLU A 39 -13.20 5.32 3.75
N ASN A 40 -12.82 6.17 2.82
CA ASN A 40 -11.56 6.90 2.85
C ASN A 40 -11.71 8.20 3.65
N GLN A 41 -11.78 8.06 4.96
CA GLN A 41 -11.79 9.19 5.90
C GLN A 41 -11.15 8.74 7.20
N VAL A 42 -10.60 9.69 7.96
CA VAL A 42 -9.98 9.37 9.25
C VAL A 42 -11.02 8.70 10.16
N GLY A 43 -10.65 7.57 10.73
CA GLY A 43 -11.55 6.72 11.52
C GLY A 43 -12.35 5.73 10.68
N GLY A 44 -12.36 5.86 9.35
CA GLY A 44 -13.01 4.92 8.46
C GLY A 44 -12.23 3.62 8.31
N LYS A 45 -12.89 2.62 7.72
CA LYS A 45 -12.29 1.30 7.51
C LYS A 45 -12.20 1.00 6.02
N LEU A 46 -11.02 0.55 5.59
CA LEU A 46 -10.79 0.03 4.24
C LEU A 46 -10.65 -1.49 4.32
N GLU A 47 -11.29 -2.17 3.38
CA GLU A 47 -11.27 -3.63 3.31
C GLU A 47 -10.62 -4.07 2.00
N PHE A 48 -9.53 -4.82 2.12
CA PHE A 48 -8.77 -5.35 0.98
C PHE A 48 -8.89 -6.86 0.98
N ARG A 49 -9.34 -7.45 -0.13
CA ARG A 49 -9.51 -8.90 -0.26
C ARG A 49 -8.70 -9.43 -1.43
N PHE A 50 -8.19 -10.63 -1.27
CA PHE A 50 -7.30 -11.29 -2.23
C PHE A 50 -7.85 -12.66 -2.59
N GLY A 51 -9.06 -12.68 -3.11
CA GLY A 51 -9.76 -13.92 -3.47
C GLY A 51 -9.99 -14.80 -2.25
N GLY A 52 -9.81 -16.10 -2.39
CA GLY A 52 -9.96 -17.06 -1.30
C GLY A 52 -8.85 -17.03 -0.25
N ARG A 53 -7.85 -16.18 -0.41
CA ARG A 53 -6.71 -16.08 0.51
C ARG A 53 -6.99 -15.16 1.70
N GLY A 54 -8.16 -14.50 1.73
CA GLY A 54 -8.49 -13.55 2.78
C GLY A 54 -8.07 -12.14 2.42
N GLY A 55 -7.67 -11.36 3.40
CA GLY A 55 -7.29 -9.97 3.17
C GLY A 55 -6.97 -9.23 4.45
N PHE A 56 -7.03 -7.90 4.35
CA PHE A 56 -6.66 -7.02 5.45
C PHE A 56 -7.74 -5.95 5.61
N ASP A 57 -8.11 -5.67 6.86
CA ASP A 57 -8.94 -4.52 7.17
C ASP A 57 -8.05 -3.48 7.82
N MET A 58 -8.13 -2.25 7.33
CA MET A 58 -7.32 -1.12 7.78
C MET A 58 -8.20 -0.03 8.37
N LYS A 59 -7.81 0.47 9.53
CA LYS A 59 -8.38 1.71 10.05
C LYS A 59 -7.54 2.87 9.51
N VAL A 60 -8.21 3.87 8.95
CA VAL A 60 -7.52 5.08 8.46
C VAL A 60 -7.17 5.95 9.67
N LEU A 61 -5.87 6.16 9.90
CA LEU A 61 -5.38 6.93 11.04
C LEU A 61 -5.12 8.39 10.68
N GLU A 62 -4.55 8.64 9.50
CA GLU A 62 -4.12 9.98 9.12
C GLU A 62 -4.22 10.15 7.61
N LEU A 63 -4.78 11.28 7.19
CA LEU A 63 -4.85 11.71 5.78
C LEU A 63 -4.43 13.18 5.73
N GLU A 64 -3.15 13.41 5.38
CA GLU A 64 -2.63 14.76 5.13
C GLU A 64 -2.52 14.92 3.61
N PRO A 65 -3.41 15.71 2.98
CA PRO A 65 -3.45 15.82 1.52
C PRO A 65 -2.08 16.14 0.91
N ALA A 66 -1.70 15.33 -0.07
CA ALA A 66 -0.42 15.43 -0.79
C ALA A 66 0.83 15.21 0.07
N GLU A 67 0.70 14.81 1.33
CA GLU A 67 1.83 14.66 2.24
C GLU A 67 1.92 13.27 2.87
N ARG A 68 0.82 12.74 3.44
CA ARG A 68 0.90 11.49 4.21
C ARG A 68 -0.40 10.73 4.25
N VAL A 69 -0.28 9.40 4.23
CA VAL A 69 -1.37 8.46 4.48
C VAL A 69 -0.87 7.46 5.51
N ARG A 70 -1.67 7.18 6.55
CA ARG A 70 -1.35 6.15 7.55
C ARG A 70 -2.56 5.29 7.85
N TRP A 71 -2.33 3.99 7.91
CA TRP A 71 -3.35 3.00 8.26
C TRP A 71 -2.85 2.13 9.39
N GLN A 72 -3.78 1.58 10.17
CA GLN A 72 -3.49 0.52 11.14
C GLN A 72 -4.24 -0.74 10.72
N VAL A 73 -3.55 -1.87 10.72
CA VAL A 73 -4.17 -3.16 10.43
C VAL A 73 -5.00 -3.57 11.64
N VAL A 74 -6.30 -3.75 11.44
CA VAL A 74 -7.23 -4.12 12.54
C VAL A 74 -7.74 -5.56 12.38
N ASP A 75 -7.65 -6.14 11.19
CA ASP A 75 -7.98 -7.53 10.93
C ASP A 75 -7.15 -8.06 9.76
N GLY A 76 -6.83 -9.35 9.79
CA GLY A 76 -6.00 -10.00 8.78
C GLY A 76 -5.11 -11.07 9.39
N PRO A 77 -3.98 -11.40 8.74
CA PRO A 77 -3.02 -12.34 9.33
C PRO A 77 -2.55 -11.86 10.69
N GLU A 78 -2.34 -12.78 11.60
CA GLU A 78 -1.94 -12.48 12.97
C GLU A 78 -0.70 -11.58 13.04
N GLU A 79 0.27 -11.83 12.16
CA GLU A 79 1.54 -11.06 12.11
C GLU A 79 1.32 -9.60 11.72
N TRP A 80 0.21 -9.30 11.05
CA TRP A 80 -0.11 -7.93 10.61
C TRP A 80 -0.95 -7.15 11.62
N ILE A 81 -1.71 -7.82 12.50
CA ILE A 81 -2.63 -7.14 13.42
C ILE A 81 -1.85 -6.16 14.29
N ASP A 82 -2.35 -4.92 14.39
CA ASP A 82 -1.78 -3.79 15.10
C ASP A 82 -0.51 -3.18 14.47
N THR A 83 -0.03 -3.71 13.36
CA THR A 83 1.03 -3.05 12.59
C THR A 83 0.45 -1.83 11.88
N LYS A 84 1.32 -0.91 11.48
CA LYS A 84 0.91 0.32 10.80
C LYS A 84 1.60 0.44 9.45
N ILE A 85 0.87 0.98 8.50
CA ILE A 85 1.37 1.20 7.15
C ILE A 85 1.30 2.69 6.86
N SER A 86 2.39 3.27 6.37
CA SER A 86 2.43 4.69 6.04
C SER A 86 3.09 4.95 4.70
N PHE A 87 2.64 6.02 4.06
CA PHE A 87 3.16 6.55 2.82
C PHE A 87 3.43 8.03 3.04
N ASP A 88 4.71 8.43 3.01
CA ASP A 88 5.09 9.83 3.08
C ASP A 88 5.51 10.28 1.68
N LEU A 89 4.96 11.40 1.23
CA LEU A 89 5.13 11.90 -0.13
C LEU A 89 5.98 13.17 -0.12
N ARG A 90 6.92 13.27 -1.09
CA ARG A 90 7.76 14.44 -1.22
C ARG A 90 8.02 14.74 -2.69
N GLN A 91 7.82 15.98 -3.09
CA GLN A 91 8.16 16.45 -4.44
C GLN A 91 9.66 16.66 -4.55
N GLU A 92 10.24 16.19 -5.65
CA GLU A 92 11.65 16.45 -5.97
C GLU A 92 11.76 16.64 -7.49
N GLY A 93 11.78 17.90 -7.92
CA GLY A 93 11.70 18.20 -9.34
C GLY A 93 10.38 17.74 -9.93
N ASP A 94 10.43 16.99 -11.02
CA ASP A 94 9.23 16.41 -11.64
C ASP A 94 8.92 14.98 -11.13
N TRP A 95 9.59 14.57 -10.03
CA TRP A 95 9.35 13.30 -9.38
C TRP A 95 8.54 13.49 -8.09
N THR A 96 7.68 12.53 -7.78
CA THR A 96 7.13 12.38 -6.43
C THR A 96 7.79 11.17 -5.80
N LEU A 97 8.44 11.37 -4.67
CA LEU A 97 9.07 10.29 -3.91
C LEU A 97 8.07 9.75 -2.90
N VAL A 98 7.93 8.43 -2.86
CA VAL A 98 7.08 7.74 -1.90
C VAL A 98 7.98 6.98 -0.93
N TYR A 99 7.91 7.37 0.33
CA TYR A 99 8.60 6.67 1.42
C TYR A 99 7.58 5.79 2.11
N PHE A 100 7.72 4.50 1.94
CA PHE A 100 6.80 3.50 2.46
C PHE A 100 7.36 2.87 3.73
N LYS A 101 6.48 2.62 4.71
CA LYS A 101 6.83 1.91 5.92
C LYS A 101 5.70 0.98 6.33
N HIS A 102 6.03 -0.28 6.63
CA HIS A 102 5.12 -1.21 7.30
C HIS A 102 5.78 -1.55 8.63
N GLU A 103 5.38 -0.87 9.69
CA GLU A 103 6.06 -0.88 10.97
C GLU A 103 5.35 -1.71 12.03
N GLY A 104 6.12 -2.16 13.01
CA GLY A 104 5.59 -2.80 14.20
C GLY A 104 5.53 -4.32 14.14
N TRP A 105 6.28 -4.94 13.24
CA TRP A 105 6.43 -6.40 13.24
C TRP A 105 7.16 -6.85 14.50
N LYS A 106 6.65 -7.86 15.17
CA LYS A 106 7.23 -8.35 16.43
C LYS A 106 8.54 -9.09 16.22
N GLU A 107 8.64 -9.85 15.12
CA GLU A 107 9.82 -10.64 14.79
C GLU A 107 9.93 -10.86 13.27
N ALA A 108 11.15 -11.19 12.83
CA ALA A 108 11.45 -11.40 11.42
C ALA A 108 11.06 -12.81 10.99
N VAL A 109 9.76 -13.06 10.89
CA VAL A 109 9.24 -14.35 10.43
C VAL A 109 9.34 -14.45 8.90
N ASP A 110 9.19 -15.67 8.38
CA ASP A 110 9.25 -15.91 6.94
C ASP A 110 8.23 -15.07 6.16
N PHE A 111 7.04 -14.89 6.72
CA PHE A 111 6.00 -14.06 6.13
C PHE A 111 6.42 -12.60 5.96
N MET A 112 7.32 -12.09 6.82
CA MET A 112 7.85 -10.74 6.67
C MET A 112 8.72 -10.61 5.43
N HIS A 113 9.53 -11.65 5.12
CA HIS A 113 10.32 -11.69 3.89
C HIS A 113 9.42 -11.64 2.66
N HIS A 114 8.38 -12.49 2.65
CA HIS A 114 7.40 -12.54 1.58
C HIS A 114 6.70 -11.19 1.39
N CYS A 115 6.21 -10.60 2.49
CA CYS A 115 5.50 -9.32 2.45
C CYS A 115 6.39 -8.18 1.99
N SER A 116 7.68 -8.17 2.37
CA SER A 116 8.60 -7.13 1.92
C SER A 116 8.74 -7.14 0.40
N THR A 117 8.96 -8.30 -0.20
CA THR A 117 9.07 -8.43 -1.65
C THR A 117 7.75 -8.06 -2.32
N LYS A 118 6.64 -8.51 -1.76
CA LYS A 118 5.31 -8.22 -2.30
C LYS A 118 4.98 -6.73 -2.24
N TRP A 119 5.35 -6.04 -1.17
CA TRP A 119 5.21 -4.59 -1.10
C TRP A 119 5.97 -3.90 -2.22
N GLY A 120 7.18 -4.37 -2.53
CA GLY A 120 7.95 -3.85 -3.66
C GLY A 120 7.19 -4.00 -4.98
N VAL A 121 6.60 -5.17 -5.22
CA VAL A 121 5.79 -5.42 -6.42
C VAL A 121 4.61 -4.46 -6.51
N PHE A 122 3.86 -4.29 -5.41
CA PHE A 122 2.69 -3.41 -5.42
C PHE A 122 3.05 -1.94 -5.49
N LEU A 123 4.18 -1.52 -4.92
CA LEU A 123 4.65 -0.14 -5.05
C LEU A 123 5.05 0.17 -6.50
N LEU A 124 5.60 -0.81 -7.23
CA LEU A 124 5.85 -0.67 -8.66
C LEU A 124 4.55 -0.62 -9.47
N SER A 125 3.51 -1.32 -9.01
CA SER A 125 2.16 -1.22 -9.58
C SER A 125 1.59 0.18 -9.40
N LEU A 126 1.73 0.77 -8.21
CA LEU A 126 1.35 2.16 -7.94
C LEU A 126 2.08 3.12 -8.87
N LYS A 127 3.39 2.94 -9.01
CA LYS A 127 4.21 3.76 -9.91
C LYS A 127 3.69 3.68 -11.34
N SER A 128 3.40 2.50 -11.83
CA SER A 128 2.88 2.29 -13.18
C SER A 128 1.50 2.94 -13.36
N LEU A 129 0.63 2.84 -12.36
CA LEU A 129 -0.69 3.46 -12.41
C LEU A 129 -0.57 4.98 -12.59
N VAL A 130 0.28 5.63 -11.82
CA VAL A 130 0.41 7.10 -11.87
C VAL A 130 1.16 7.52 -13.13
N GLU A 131 2.22 6.83 -13.52
CA GLU A 131 3.04 7.21 -14.68
C GLU A 131 2.38 6.87 -16.02
N ALA A 132 1.73 5.73 -16.11
CA ALA A 132 1.24 5.19 -17.38
C ALA A 132 -0.29 4.96 -17.41
N GLY A 133 -0.98 5.25 -16.33
CA GLY A 133 -2.43 5.09 -16.26
C GLY A 133 -2.91 3.66 -16.02
N LYS A 134 -1.99 2.72 -15.79
CA LYS A 134 -2.35 1.32 -15.57
C LYS A 134 -1.40 0.65 -14.60
N GLY A 135 -1.95 0.14 -13.50
CA GLY A 135 -1.24 -0.70 -12.55
C GLY A 135 -1.48 -2.18 -12.81
N ALA A 136 -0.97 -3.01 -11.91
CA ALA A 136 -1.16 -4.47 -11.95
C ALA A 136 -1.62 -4.94 -10.56
N PRO A 137 -2.88 -4.64 -10.17
CA PRO A 137 -3.38 -5.07 -8.88
C PRO A 137 -3.62 -6.58 -8.84
N TYR A 138 -3.71 -7.15 -7.63
CA TYR A 138 -4.16 -8.53 -7.50
C TYR A 138 -5.49 -8.71 -8.28
N PRO A 139 -5.69 -9.76 -9.04
CA PRO A 139 -4.85 -10.97 -9.16
C PRO A 139 -3.80 -10.93 -10.28
N ASN A 140 -3.56 -9.79 -10.90
CA ASN A 140 -2.70 -9.67 -12.09
C ASN A 140 -1.28 -9.18 -11.79
N GLU A 141 -0.91 -9.10 -10.53
CA GLU A 141 0.44 -8.71 -10.14
C GLU A 141 1.44 -9.85 -10.38
N ILE A 142 2.72 -9.51 -10.39
CA ILE A 142 3.80 -10.50 -10.48
C ILE A 142 3.74 -11.42 -9.25
N LYS A 143 3.74 -12.73 -9.50
CA LYS A 143 3.81 -13.73 -8.42
C LYS A 143 5.28 -13.93 -8.06
N ILE A 144 5.59 -14.02 -6.78
CA ILE A 144 6.97 -13.96 -6.31
C ILE A 144 7.50 -15.26 -5.72
N ASP A 145 6.63 -16.14 -5.24
CA ASP A 145 7.06 -17.39 -4.62
C ASP A 145 5.94 -18.45 -4.60
N SER A 146 6.21 -19.55 -3.89
CA SER A 146 5.35 -20.72 -3.85
C SER A 146 4.05 -20.53 -3.05
N TRP A 147 3.89 -19.42 -2.37
CA TRP A 147 2.66 -19.16 -1.62
C TRP A 147 1.54 -18.60 -2.51
N GLU A 148 1.78 -18.44 -3.78
CA GLU A 148 0.82 -17.79 -4.71
C GLU A 148 0.29 -18.70 -5.82
#